data_82e5d86b1da6bd5a32fa62ded5f6ff4d
#
_entry.id   82e5d86b1da6bd5a32fa62ded5f6ff4d
#
_cell.length_a   1.000
_cell.length_b   1.000
_cell.length_c   1.000
_cell.angle_alpha   90.00
_cell.angle_beta   90.00
_cell.angle_gamma   90.00
#
_symmetry.space_group_name_H-M   'P 1'
#
loop_
_entity.id
_entity.type
_entity.pdbx_description
1 polymer ?
#
loop_
_entity_poly.entity_id
_entity_poly.type
_entity_poly.pdbx_seq_one_letter_code
_entity_poly.pdbx_strand_id
1 'polypeptide(L)'
;MRKNSLRRKSPAIFTALLFSFLAFGLLAHAAQKKGPAGSVFSPDKGKLNILLDGKSVGREEFEITSSGGGWIAKGTTTINPPQGASSTVAGTLTLQPDGAPISYEWTSQAEKTNGAHILFANGVAKITLQMQGAHAFEQDLSFGSPFIVVLDNNLYHQYAVLARVYDWSRRGTQSYSVLIPQELTPGTVTVDWVGAISADGKTYEGLKVNTSDLEIILYLDTNHRLMRLEVPSAKVVVVRE
;
A
#
# COMPACT_ATOMS: atom_id res chain seq x y z
N MET A 1 -13.33 60.14 8.40
CA MET A 1 -13.34 58.96 7.50
C MET A 1 -12.33 57.92 8.00
N ARG A 2 -12.78 56.86 8.66
CA ARG A 2 -11.95 55.72 9.13
C ARG A 2 -12.28 54.50 8.25
N LYS A 3 -11.32 54.01 7.47
CA LYS A 3 -11.45 52.77 6.71
C LYS A 3 -11.17 51.57 7.63
N ASN A 4 -12.20 50.78 7.90
CA ASN A 4 -12.06 49.47 8.55
C ASN A 4 -11.63 48.46 7.51
N SER A 5 -10.41 47.93 7.63
CA SER A 5 -9.95 46.78 6.87
C SER A 5 -10.36 45.49 7.56
N LEU A 6 -11.33 44.80 7.00
CA LEU A 6 -11.72 43.46 7.41
C LEU A 6 -10.59 42.46 7.00
N ARG A 7 -9.84 41.99 7.99
CA ARG A 7 -8.95 40.84 7.82
C ARG A 7 -9.82 39.57 7.66
N ARG A 8 -9.90 39.06 6.45
CA ARG A 8 -10.39 37.71 6.18
C ARG A 8 -9.38 36.71 6.74
N LYS A 9 -9.78 35.93 7.75
CA LYS A 9 -9.08 34.72 8.18
C LYS A 9 -9.38 33.64 7.14
N SER A 10 -8.38 33.23 6.39
CA SER A 10 -8.45 32.04 5.54
C SER A 10 -8.50 30.79 6.42
N PRO A 11 -9.37 29.80 6.14
CA PRO A 11 -9.29 28.51 6.79
C PRO A 11 -8.03 27.80 6.34
N ALA A 12 -7.28 27.23 7.28
CA ALA A 12 -6.15 26.37 6.98
C ALA A 12 -6.67 25.10 6.26
N ILE A 13 -6.43 25.05 4.97
CA ILE A 13 -6.62 23.85 4.17
C ILE A 13 -5.52 22.91 4.60
N PHE A 14 -5.91 21.79 5.23
CA PHE A 14 -5.02 20.66 5.47
C PHE A 14 -4.71 20.06 4.09
N THR A 15 -3.59 20.46 3.53
CA THR A 15 -3.08 19.94 2.26
C THR A 15 -2.73 18.47 2.51
N ALA A 16 -3.45 17.57 1.86
CA ALA A 16 -2.99 16.21 1.68
C ALA A 16 -1.55 16.26 1.15
N LEU A 17 -0.67 15.44 1.73
CA LEU A 17 0.72 15.32 1.30
C LEU A 17 0.75 14.99 -0.19
N LEU A 18 0.94 15.99 -1.02
CA LEU A 18 1.17 15.86 -2.46
C LEU A 18 2.64 15.49 -2.62
N PHE A 19 2.93 14.20 -2.79
CA PHE A 19 4.25 13.74 -3.19
C PHE A 19 4.42 13.95 -4.68
N SER A 20 5.18 14.96 -5.06
CA SER A 20 5.60 15.17 -6.44
C SER A 20 6.80 14.28 -6.75
N PHE A 21 6.60 13.21 -7.51
CA PHE A 21 7.68 12.38 -8.02
C PHE A 21 8.27 13.00 -9.28
N LEU A 22 9.51 13.45 -9.23
CA LEU A 22 10.37 13.70 -10.38
C LEU A 22 11.59 12.82 -10.24
N ALA A 23 11.60 11.68 -10.91
CA ALA A 23 12.80 10.86 -11.00
C ALA A 23 13.01 10.26 -12.38
N PHE A 24 14.06 10.69 -13.06
CA PHE A 24 14.68 9.96 -14.16
C PHE A 24 15.73 9.02 -13.58
N GLY A 25 15.48 7.73 -13.57
CA GLY A 25 16.44 6.70 -13.16
C GLY A 25 16.63 5.66 -14.25
N LEU A 26 17.87 5.44 -14.64
CA LEU A 26 18.31 4.43 -15.61
C LEU A 26 17.90 3.01 -15.18
N LEU A 27 17.16 2.31 -16.04
CA LEU A 27 16.64 0.96 -15.83
C LEU A 27 17.76 -0.10 -15.96
N ALA A 28 18.16 -0.69 -14.84
CA ALA A 28 18.81 -2.00 -14.85
C ALA A 28 17.70 -3.07 -14.81
N HIS A 29 17.42 -3.74 -15.93
CA HIS A 29 16.48 -4.85 -16.01
C HIS A 29 17.08 -6.09 -15.35
N ALA A 30 16.77 -6.34 -14.10
CA ALA A 30 16.95 -7.66 -13.50
C ALA A 30 15.71 -8.49 -13.83
N ALA A 31 15.85 -9.46 -14.77
CA ALA A 31 14.79 -10.43 -15.03
C ALA A 31 14.54 -11.25 -13.77
N GLN A 32 13.40 -11.01 -13.10
CA GLN A 32 12.98 -11.75 -11.92
C GLN A 32 12.57 -13.16 -12.34
N LYS A 33 13.34 -14.17 -11.94
CA LYS A 33 12.99 -15.56 -12.18
C LYS A 33 11.70 -15.90 -11.44
N LYS A 34 10.71 -16.40 -12.17
CA LYS A 34 9.47 -16.95 -11.63
C LYS A 34 9.82 -18.03 -10.59
N GLY A 35 9.37 -17.88 -9.36
CA GLY A 35 9.55 -18.87 -8.31
C GLY A 35 8.85 -20.21 -8.67
N PRO A 36 9.07 -21.30 -7.91
CA PRO A 36 8.47 -22.61 -8.19
C PRO A 36 6.94 -22.49 -8.23
N ALA A 37 6.30 -23.33 -9.06
CA ALA A 37 4.87 -23.39 -9.26
C ALA A 37 4.17 -23.86 -7.95
N GLY A 38 3.93 -22.92 -7.03
CA GLY A 38 3.29 -23.16 -5.75
C GLY A 38 2.73 -21.85 -5.19
N SER A 39 1.71 -21.94 -4.34
CA SER A 39 1.17 -20.76 -3.70
C SER A 39 2.15 -20.19 -2.68
N VAL A 40 2.43 -18.89 -2.77
CA VAL A 40 3.22 -18.15 -1.78
C VAL A 40 2.38 -17.72 -0.58
N PHE A 41 1.07 -17.90 -0.65
CA PHE A 41 0.14 -17.47 0.39
C PHE A 41 -0.36 -18.62 1.29
N SER A 42 -0.74 -18.23 2.47
CA SER A 42 -1.60 -18.98 3.40
C SER A 42 -2.71 -18.05 3.91
N PRO A 43 -3.87 -18.59 4.34
CA PRO A 43 -4.92 -17.75 4.90
C PRO A 43 -4.42 -16.88 6.04
N ASP A 44 -4.81 -15.62 6.02
CA ASP A 44 -4.49 -14.65 7.06
C ASP A 44 -5.66 -13.69 7.26
N LYS A 45 -5.89 -13.27 8.48
CA LYS A 45 -6.87 -12.23 8.81
C LYS A 45 -6.45 -11.52 10.09
N GLY A 46 -6.81 -10.27 10.22
CA GLY A 46 -6.46 -9.53 11.42
C GLY A 46 -7.02 -8.12 11.43
N LYS A 47 -6.67 -7.45 12.51
CA LYS A 47 -6.92 -6.03 12.73
C LYS A 47 -5.59 -5.35 12.97
N LEU A 48 -5.43 -4.19 12.37
CA LEU A 48 -4.23 -3.38 12.49
C LEU A 48 -4.64 -2.03 13.10
N ASN A 49 -4.04 -1.69 14.24
CA ASN A 49 -4.20 -0.36 14.83
C ASN A 49 -3.17 0.59 14.22
N ILE A 50 -3.63 1.75 13.78
CA ILE A 50 -2.81 2.76 13.09
C ILE A 50 -2.55 3.90 14.06
N LEU A 51 -1.26 4.14 14.33
CA LEU A 51 -0.82 5.21 15.22
C LEU A 51 -0.05 6.26 14.41
N LEU A 52 -0.32 7.52 14.71
CA LEU A 52 0.42 8.67 14.24
C LEU A 52 0.99 9.41 15.46
N ASP A 53 2.31 9.56 15.50
CA ASP A 53 3.01 10.17 16.63
C ASP A 53 2.60 9.54 17.99
N GLY A 54 2.46 8.20 18.00
CA GLY A 54 2.08 7.39 19.16
C GLY A 54 0.60 7.41 19.54
N LYS A 55 -0.25 8.15 18.83
CA LYS A 55 -1.70 8.22 19.09
C LYS A 55 -2.47 7.40 18.05
N SER A 56 -3.42 6.57 18.52
CA SER A 56 -4.28 5.83 17.60
C SER A 56 -5.16 6.80 16.81
N VAL A 57 -5.06 6.69 15.48
CA VAL A 57 -5.79 7.53 14.52
C VAL A 57 -6.65 6.71 13.57
N GLY A 58 -6.57 5.37 13.63
CA GLY A 58 -7.37 4.54 12.74
C GLY A 58 -7.17 3.05 12.96
N ARG A 59 -7.90 2.28 12.19
CA ARG A 59 -7.87 0.83 12.22
C ARG A 59 -8.11 0.26 10.83
N GLU A 60 -7.42 -0.79 10.51
CA GLU A 60 -7.71 -1.64 9.35
C GLU A 60 -8.17 -3.02 9.79
N GLU A 61 -9.21 -3.54 9.16
CA GLU A 61 -9.60 -4.95 9.21
C GLU A 61 -9.31 -5.59 7.87
N PHE A 62 -8.64 -6.74 7.85
CA PHE A 62 -8.26 -7.39 6.60
C PHE A 62 -8.40 -8.90 6.64
N GLU A 63 -8.48 -9.49 5.44
CA GLU A 63 -8.52 -10.92 5.23
C GLU A 63 -7.81 -11.30 3.92
N ILE A 64 -6.99 -12.34 3.95
CA ILE A 64 -6.36 -12.97 2.78
C ILE A 64 -6.85 -14.42 2.73
N THR A 65 -7.59 -14.77 1.69
CA THR A 65 -8.25 -16.08 1.53
C THR A 65 -8.04 -16.65 0.14
N SER A 66 -8.06 -17.98 0.03
CA SER A 66 -8.02 -18.66 -1.27
C SER A 66 -9.36 -18.53 -1.99
N SER A 67 -9.33 -18.34 -3.30
CA SER A 67 -10.53 -18.23 -4.16
C SER A 67 -10.21 -18.63 -5.58
N GLY A 68 -10.99 -19.54 -6.17
CA GLY A 68 -10.94 -19.87 -7.59
C GLY A 68 -9.56 -20.33 -8.12
N GLY A 69 -8.73 -20.94 -7.28
CA GLY A 69 -7.36 -21.35 -7.64
C GLY A 69 -6.31 -20.23 -7.47
N GLY A 70 -6.72 -19.05 -7.02
CA GLY A 70 -5.87 -17.93 -6.64
C GLY A 70 -6.18 -17.45 -5.22
N TRP A 71 -5.97 -16.16 -4.98
CA TRP A 71 -6.14 -15.53 -3.67
C TRP A 71 -6.89 -14.21 -3.78
N ILE A 72 -7.57 -13.85 -2.72
CA ILE A 72 -8.19 -12.54 -2.53
C ILE A 72 -7.61 -11.95 -1.25
N ALA A 73 -7.03 -10.77 -1.34
CA ALA A 73 -6.64 -9.94 -0.21
C ALA A 73 -7.57 -8.72 -0.17
N LYS A 74 -8.34 -8.58 0.90
CA LYS A 74 -9.23 -7.44 1.08
C LYS A 74 -9.01 -6.79 2.44
N GLY A 75 -9.15 -5.48 2.48
CA GLY A 75 -9.05 -4.70 3.71
C GLY A 75 -9.94 -3.49 3.68
N THR A 76 -10.31 -3.05 4.87
CA THR A 76 -11.04 -1.80 5.08
C THR A 76 -10.38 -1.03 6.20
N THR A 77 -9.94 0.17 5.89
CA THR A 77 -9.29 1.08 6.83
C THR A 77 -10.21 2.24 7.12
N THR A 78 -10.40 2.55 8.40
CA THR A 78 -11.04 3.78 8.85
C THR A 78 -10.00 4.65 9.54
N ILE A 79 -9.85 5.89 9.09
CA ILE A 79 -8.97 6.89 9.67
C ILE A 79 -9.82 7.97 10.33
N ASN A 80 -9.52 8.28 11.60
CA ASN A 80 -10.16 9.32 12.39
C ASN A 80 -9.06 10.29 12.89
N PRO A 81 -8.63 11.21 12.06
CA PRO A 81 -7.55 12.12 12.42
C PRO A 81 -7.99 13.03 13.58
N PRO A 82 -7.05 13.51 14.43
CA PRO A 82 -7.38 14.42 15.53
C PRO A 82 -8.01 15.73 15.06
N GLN A 83 -7.75 16.10 13.80
CA GLN A 83 -8.34 17.26 13.13
C GLN A 83 -8.70 16.86 11.69
N GLY A 84 -9.92 17.18 11.26
CA GLY A 84 -10.41 16.84 9.92
C GLY A 84 -11.54 15.82 9.95
N ALA A 85 -12.02 15.47 8.77
CA ALA A 85 -13.09 14.49 8.60
C ALA A 85 -12.54 13.06 8.65
N SER A 86 -13.33 12.15 9.19
CA SER A 86 -13.08 10.71 9.10
C SER A 86 -13.16 10.26 7.64
N SER A 87 -12.34 9.28 7.28
CA SER A 87 -12.36 8.65 5.96
C SER A 87 -12.31 7.13 6.09
N THR A 88 -12.92 6.46 5.13
CA THR A 88 -12.86 5.00 5.01
C THR A 88 -12.34 4.65 3.63
N VAL A 89 -11.34 3.78 3.58
CA VAL A 89 -10.78 3.21 2.34
C VAL A 89 -10.98 1.71 2.39
N ALA A 90 -11.52 1.13 1.34
CA ALA A 90 -11.63 -0.31 1.17
C ALA A 90 -10.95 -0.74 -0.13
N GLY A 91 -10.23 -1.86 -0.09
CA GLY A 91 -9.55 -2.43 -1.24
C GLY A 91 -9.74 -3.94 -1.32
N THR A 92 -9.87 -4.47 -2.54
CA THR A 92 -9.93 -5.90 -2.83
C THR A 92 -8.98 -6.22 -3.97
N LEU A 93 -7.93 -6.98 -3.67
CA LEU A 93 -6.90 -7.41 -4.60
C LEU A 93 -7.05 -8.90 -4.90
N THR A 94 -7.30 -9.24 -6.15
CA THR A 94 -7.34 -10.63 -6.63
C THR A 94 -5.97 -10.99 -7.20
N LEU A 95 -5.44 -12.12 -6.76
CA LEU A 95 -4.07 -12.54 -7.02
C LEU A 95 -4.00 -13.96 -7.60
N GLN A 96 -3.01 -14.21 -8.43
CA GLN A 96 -2.58 -15.54 -8.81
C GLN A 96 -1.92 -16.28 -7.62
N PRO A 97 -1.73 -17.61 -7.66
CA PRO A 97 -1.02 -18.35 -6.61
C PRO A 97 0.40 -17.84 -6.33
N ASP A 98 1.09 -17.29 -7.31
CA ASP A 98 2.44 -16.73 -7.20
C ASP A 98 2.45 -15.26 -6.73
N GLY A 99 1.28 -14.65 -6.52
CA GLY A 99 1.14 -13.27 -6.08
C GLY A 99 1.03 -12.23 -7.19
N ALA A 100 1.05 -12.64 -8.46
CA ALA A 100 0.79 -11.70 -9.55
C ALA A 100 -0.65 -11.18 -9.48
N PRO A 101 -0.89 -9.86 -9.62
CA PRO A 101 -2.22 -9.29 -9.54
C PRO A 101 -3.04 -9.66 -10.78
N ILE A 102 -4.34 -9.92 -10.57
CA ILE A 102 -5.34 -10.13 -11.62
C ILE A 102 -6.23 -8.89 -11.74
N SER A 103 -6.77 -8.44 -10.60
CA SER A 103 -7.58 -7.24 -10.53
C SER A 103 -7.45 -6.56 -9.17
N TYR A 104 -7.72 -5.28 -9.15
CA TYR A 104 -7.81 -4.51 -7.91
C TYR A 104 -9.00 -3.56 -7.98
N GLU A 105 -9.77 -3.54 -6.92
CA GLU A 105 -10.84 -2.58 -6.72
C GLU A 105 -10.61 -1.83 -5.43
N TRP A 106 -10.77 -0.51 -5.45
CA TRP A 106 -10.76 0.28 -4.24
C TRP A 106 -11.88 1.32 -4.24
N THR A 107 -12.30 1.70 -3.06
CA THR A 107 -13.22 2.81 -2.82
C THR A 107 -12.72 3.63 -1.65
N SER A 108 -12.86 4.94 -1.75
CA SER A 108 -12.59 5.89 -0.67
C SER A 108 -13.83 6.72 -0.41
N GLN A 109 -14.22 6.80 0.85
CA GLN A 109 -15.35 7.60 1.35
C GLN A 109 -14.82 8.63 2.34
N ALA A 110 -14.95 9.90 1.97
CA ALA A 110 -14.68 11.07 2.80
C ALA A 110 -15.82 12.07 2.57
N GLU A 111 -15.52 13.30 2.13
CA GLU A 111 -16.55 14.25 1.68
C GLU A 111 -17.19 13.81 0.35
N LYS A 112 -16.45 13.06 -0.46
CA LYS A 112 -16.91 12.47 -1.73
C LYS A 112 -16.49 11.02 -1.80
N THR A 113 -17.26 10.24 -2.56
CA THR A 113 -16.92 8.84 -2.87
C THR A 113 -16.13 8.80 -4.17
N ASN A 114 -14.96 8.18 -4.12
CA ASN A 114 -14.11 7.90 -5.27
C ASN A 114 -13.76 6.41 -5.26
N GLY A 115 -13.40 5.86 -6.40
CA GLY A 115 -12.95 4.48 -6.49
C GLY A 115 -12.36 4.17 -7.86
N ALA A 116 -11.72 3.02 -7.98
CA ALA A 116 -11.26 2.51 -9.25
C ALA A 116 -11.42 1.00 -9.34
N HIS A 117 -11.56 0.53 -10.58
CA HIS A 117 -11.39 -0.85 -10.97
C HIS A 117 -10.18 -0.95 -11.89
N ILE A 118 -9.28 -1.88 -11.58
CA ILE A 118 -8.00 -2.05 -12.28
C ILE A 118 -7.87 -3.51 -12.70
N LEU A 119 -7.58 -3.75 -13.97
CA LEU A 119 -7.26 -5.07 -14.51
C LEU A 119 -5.79 -5.14 -14.90
N PHE A 120 -5.13 -6.24 -14.53
CA PHE A 120 -3.72 -6.46 -14.81
C PHE A 120 -3.54 -7.55 -15.86
N ALA A 121 -2.83 -7.25 -16.94
CA ALA A 121 -2.48 -8.20 -17.95
C ALA A 121 -1.15 -7.81 -18.64
N ASN A 122 -0.24 -8.76 -18.78
CA ASN A 122 1.01 -8.61 -19.57
C ASN A 122 1.83 -7.35 -19.20
N GLY A 123 1.90 -7.01 -17.92
CA GLY A 123 2.63 -5.81 -17.47
C GLY A 123 1.90 -4.49 -17.73
N VAL A 124 0.60 -4.53 -17.99
CA VAL A 124 -0.26 -3.35 -18.14
C VAL A 124 -1.32 -3.36 -17.06
N ALA A 125 -1.54 -2.23 -16.42
CA ALA A 125 -2.68 -1.96 -15.55
C ALA A 125 -3.66 -1.08 -16.32
N LYS A 126 -4.86 -1.62 -16.60
CA LYS A 126 -5.99 -0.89 -17.18
C LYS A 126 -6.86 -0.36 -16.06
N ILE A 127 -6.94 0.93 -15.94
CA ILE A 127 -7.58 1.63 -14.82
C ILE A 127 -8.85 2.30 -15.30
N THR A 128 -9.95 2.04 -14.62
CA THR A 128 -11.20 2.80 -14.74
C THR A 128 -11.44 3.50 -13.41
N LEU A 129 -11.20 4.80 -13.36
CA LEU A 129 -11.41 5.64 -12.19
C LEU A 129 -12.84 6.18 -12.18
N GLN A 130 -13.50 6.10 -11.04
CA GLN A 130 -14.84 6.61 -10.78
C GLN A 130 -14.77 7.69 -9.70
N MET A 131 -15.28 8.87 -10.01
CA MET A 131 -15.37 10.00 -9.09
C MET A 131 -16.82 10.46 -8.99
N GLN A 132 -17.30 10.66 -7.77
CA GLN A 132 -18.66 11.13 -7.56
C GLN A 132 -18.92 12.48 -8.27
N GLY A 133 -19.91 12.50 -9.15
CA GLY A 133 -20.29 13.69 -9.91
C GLY A 133 -19.44 13.97 -11.16
N ALA A 134 -18.58 13.04 -11.59
CA ALA A 134 -17.79 13.14 -12.80
C ALA A 134 -17.99 11.92 -13.72
N HIS A 135 -17.60 12.05 -14.98
CA HIS A 135 -17.51 10.90 -15.87
C HIS A 135 -16.35 10.00 -15.46
N ALA A 136 -16.49 8.69 -15.71
CA ALA A 136 -15.41 7.75 -15.52
C ALA A 136 -14.19 8.16 -16.38
N PHE A 137 -13.00 7.99 -15.81
CA PHE A 137 -11.74 8.25 -16.50
C PHE A 137 -11.01 6.92 -16.70
N GLU A 138 -10.51 6.70 -17.90
CA GLU A 138 -9.78 5.47 -18.25
C GLU A 138 -8.31 5.79 -18.55
N GLN A 139 -7.41 4.96 -18.07
CA GLN A 139 -5.97 5.07 -18.29
C GLN A 139 -5.31 3.70 -18.29
N ASP A 140 -4.37 3.50 -19.21
CA ASP A 140 -3.49 2.34 -19.22
C ASP A 140 -2.10 2.77 -18.72
N LEU A 141 -1.55 2.02 -17.76
CA LEU A 141 -0.18 2.19 -17.28
C LEU A 141 0.64 0.95 -17.62
N SER A 142 1.79 1.14 -18.29
CA SER A 142 2.69 0.07 -18.66
C SER A 142 3.85 -0.04 -17.66
N PHE A 143 4.23 -1.27 -17.32
CA PHE A 143 5.30 -1.59 -16.39
C PHE A 143 6.39 -2.39 -17.10
N GLY A 144 7.64 -2.23 -16.64
CA GLY A 144 8.77 -3.00 -17.16
C GLY A 144 8.78 -4.48 -16.76
N SER A 145 7.84 -4.91 -15.90
CA SER A 145 7.68 -6.28 -15.43
C SER A 145 6.21 -6.69 -15.49
N PRO A 146 5.89 -7.93 -15.86
CA PRO A 146 4.52 -8.44 -15.76
C PRO A 146 4.08 -8.66 -14.29
N PHE A 147 5.00 -8.71 -13.34
CA PHE A 147 4.74 -8.83 -11.93
C PHE A 147 4.70 -7.44 -11.30
N ILE A 148 3.51 -7.02 -10.89
CA ILE A 148 3.25 -5.70 -10.33
C ILE A 148 2.75 -5.90 -8.90
N VAL A 149 3.34 -5.19 -7.95
CA VAL A 149 2.85 -5.12 -6.57
C VAL A 149 1.89 -3.94 -6.46
N VAL A 150 0.77 -4.14 -5.79
CA VAL A 150 -0.17 -3.06 -5.47
C VAL A 150 0.11 -2.61 -4.04
N LEU A 151 0.45 -1.34 -3.84
CA LEU A 151 0.65 -0.71 -2.53
C LEU A 151 -0.14 0.59 -2.52
N ASP A 152 -1.36 0.54 -2.01
CA ASP A 152 -2.25 1.68 -2.01
C ASP A 152 -2.23 2.43 -0.68
N ASN A 153 -2.59 3.69 -0.69
CA ASN A 153 -2.57 4.54 0.49
C ASN A 153 -3.56 4.05 1.55
N ASN A 154 -3.10 3.97 2.80
CA ASN A 154 -3.88 3.55 3.97
C ASN A 154 -4.43 2.11 3.92
N LEU A 155 -3.86 1.23 3.08
CA LEU A 155 -4.20 -0.20 3.03
C LEU A 155 -2.97 -1.05 3.37
N TYR A 156 -2.70 -1.19 4.64
CA TYR A 156 -1.46 -1.77 5.18
C TYR A 156 -1.37 -3.29 5.01
N HIS A 157 -2.51 -3.99 4.87
CA HIS A 157 -2.51 -5.43 4.57
C HIS A 157 -1.81 -5.76 3.23
N GLN A 158 -1.67 -4.81 2.33
CA GLN A 158 -0.94 -5.00 1.07
C GLN A 158 0.57 -5.20 1.31
N TYR A 159 1.11 -4.69 2.41
CA TYR A 159 2.47 -5.04 2.86
C TYR A 159 2.57 -6.48 3.39
N ALA A 160 1.48 -7.05 3.91
CA ALA A 160 1.42 -8.48 4.21
C ALA A 160 1.43 -9.31 2.92
N VAL A 161 0.81 -8.84 1.84
CA VAL A 161 0.92 -9.46 0.51
C VAL A 161 2.36 -9.35 0.01
N LEU A 162 2.98 -8.18 0.05
CA LEU A 162 4.37 -7.95 -0.35
C LEU A 162 5.34 -8.89 0.40
N ALA A 163 5.17 -9.05 1.71
CA ALA A 163 5.99 -9.94 2.52
C ALA A 163 5.89 -11.41 2.08
N ARG A 164 4.77 -11.84 1.53
CA ARG A 164 4.56 -13.21 1.02
C ARG A 164 5.17 -13.44 -0.37
N VAL A 165 5.23 -12.41 -1.20
CA VAL A 165 5.82 -12.51 -2.54
C VAL A 165 7.33 -12.28 -2.55
N TYR A 166 7.89 -11.80 -1.43
CA TYR A 166 9.34 -11.74 -1.25
C TYR A 166 9.94 -13.16 -1.30
N ASP A 167 10.99 -13.34 -2.10
CA ASP A 167 11.68 -14.64 -2.21
C ASP A 167 12.58 -14.89 -1.00
N TRP A 168 12.05 -15.54 0.01
CA TRP A 168 12.73 -15.89 1.25
C TRP A 168 13.87 -16.88 1.08
N SER A 169 13.87 -17.64 -0.01
CA SER A 169 14.94 -18.60 -0.30
C SER A 169 16.21 -17.90 -0.77
N ARG A 170 16.04 -16.79 -1.49
CA ARG A 170 17.12 -15.99 -2.05
C ARG A 170 17.63 -14.95 -1.09
N ARG A 171 16.73 -14.36 -0.30
CA ARG A 171 17.00 -13.22 0.60
C ARG A 171 17.69 -12.04 -0.13
N GLY A 172 18.24 -11.08 0.62
CA GLY A 172 18.87 -9.89 0.05
C GLY A 172 17.90 -8.93 -0.63
N THR A 173 18.43 -8.01 -1.41
CA THR A 173 17.65 -6.96 -2.08
C THR A 173 16.87 -7.52 -3.26
N GLN A 174 15.57 -7.24 -3.30
CA GLN A 174 14.68 -7.57 -4.41
C GLN A 174 13.91 -6.32 -4.84
N SER A 175 13.75 -6.14 -6.15
CA SER A 175 13.07 -4.98 -6.71
C SER A 175 11.74 -5.39 -7.32
N TYR A 176 10.71 -4.59 -7.11
CA TYR A 176 9.35 -4.81 -7.60
C TYR A 176 8.83 -3.57 -8.31
N SER A 177 8.19 -3.77 -9.47
CA SER A 177 7.32 -2.76 -10.03
C SER A 177 6.12 -2.57 -9.12
N VAL A 178 5.75 -1.33 -8.81
CA VAL A 178 4.64 -1.01 -7.92
C VAL A 178 3.64 -0.07 -8.59
N LEU A 179 2.37 -0.30 -8.31
CA LEU A 179 1.30 0.64 -8.59
C LEU A 179 0.76 1.19 -7.27
N ILE A 180 0.63 2.52 -7.18
CA ILE A 180 -0.10 3.22 -6.12
C ILE A 180 -1.42 3.70 -6.74
N PRO A 181 -2.52 2.93 -6.61
CA PRO A 181 -3.76 3.16 -7.36
C PRO A 181 -4.41 4.50 -7.10
N GLN A 182 -4.47 4.96 -5.85
CA GLN A 182 -5.08 6.25 -5.51
C GLN A 182 -4.34 7.46 -6.09
N GLU A 183 -3.06 7.29 -6.46
CA GLU A 183 -2.23 8.32 -7.08
C GLU A 183 -2.06 8.13 -8.59
N LEU A 184 -2.54 7.01 -9.14
CA LEU A 184 -2.30 6.59 -10.54
C LEU A 184 -0.81 6.59 -10.88
N THR A 185 0.04 6.25 -9.91
CA THR A 185 1.49 6.39 -10.02
C THR A 185 2.16 5.02 -10.14
N PRO A 186 2.84 4.73 -11.25
CA PRO A 186 3.74 3.61 -11.36
C PRO A 186 5.09 3.94 -10.71
N GLY A 187 5.70 2.95 -10.09
CA GLY A 187 7.01 3.12 -9.45
C GLY A 187 7.78 1.82 -9.33
N THR A 188 8.85 1.89 -8.56
CA THR A 188 9.67 0.74 -8.16
C THR A 188 9.96 0.84 -6.68
N VAL A 189 9.86 -0.28 -5.97
CA VAL A 189 10.33 -0.40 -4.60
C VAL A 189 11.43 -1.45 -4.52
N THR A 190 12.37 -1.26 -3.60
CA THR A 190 13.32 -2.30 -3.22
C THR A 190 12.95 -2.83 -1.85
N VAL A 191 13.05 -4.14 -1.69
CA VAL A 191 12.78 -4.83 -0.44
C VAL A 191 14.04 -5.55 0.00
N ASP A 192 14.55 -5.20 1.16
CA ASP A 192 15.75 -5.77 1.75
C ASP A 192 15.40 -6.61 2.98
N TRP A 193 15.92 -7.83 3.05
CA TRP A 193 15.91 -8.55 4.30
C TRP A 193 16.98 -8.00 5.25
N VAL A 194 16.56 -7.57 6.43
CA VAL A 194 17.45 -6.93 7.41
C VAL A 194 17.73 -7.83 8.62
N GLY A 195 17.32 -9.10 8.56
CA GLY A 195 17.55 -10.06 9.64
C GLY A 195 16.55 -9.92 10.79
N ALA A 196 16.97 -10.35 11.96
CA ALA A 196 16.17 -10.25 13.17
C ALA A 196 16.14 -8.82 13.69
N ILE A 197 14.95 -8.29 13.94
CA ILE A 197 14.71 -6.96 14.50
C ILE A 197 13.82 -7.06 15.73
N SER A 198 13.91 -6.09 16.63
CA SER A 198 13.16 -6.13 17.89
C SER A 198 12.24 -4.93 18.02
N ALA A 199 11.03 -5.15 18.50
CA ALA A 199 10.08 -4.12 18.90
C ALA A 199 9.26 -4.62 20.10
N ASP A 200 8.99 -3.75 21.06
CA ASP A 200 8.16 -4.02 22.25
C ASP A 200 8.61 -5.32 23.00
N GLY A 201 9.95 -5.54 23.08
CA GLY A 201 10.52 -6.71 23.76
C GLY A 201 10.37 -8.04 23.01
N LYS A 202 9.89 -8.05 21.77
CA LYS A 202 9.75 -9.23 20.91
C LYS A 202 10.70 -9.15 19.73
N THR A 203 11.12 -10.30 19.23
CA THR A 203 11.97 -10.42 18.04
C THR A 203 11.12 -10.87 16.85
N TYR A 204 11.38 -10.26 15.68
CA TYR A 204 10.69 -10.47 14.42
C TYR A 204 11.69 -10.68 13.29
N GLU A 205 11.26 -11.27 12.19
CA GLU A 205 11.98 -11.15 10.91
C GLU A 205 11.68 -9.78 10.30
N GLY A 206 12.74 -9.07 9.87
CA GLY A 206 12.65 -7.72 9.32
C GLY A 206 12.75 -7.68 7.81
N LEU A 207 11.84 -6.95 7.17
CA LEU A 207 12.01 -6.45 5.81
C LEU A 207 12.01 -4.93 5.84
N LYS A 208 12.88 -4.34 5.02
CA LYS A 208 12.90 -2.91 4.77
C LYS A 208 12.46 -2.65 3.33
N VAL A 209 11.40 -1.88 3.17
CA VAL A 209 10.87 -1.46 1.87
C VAL A 209 11.30 -0.02 1.64
N ASN A 210 12.07 0.21 0.57
CA ASN A 210 12.54 1.53 0.21
C ASN A 210 11.85 1.99 -1.07
N THR A 211 11.30 3.19 -1.02
CA THR A 211 10.88 3.98 -2.18
C THR A 211 11.92 5.08 -2.43
N SER A 212 11.67 5.98 -3.39
CA SER A 212 12.51 7.18 -3.56
C SER A 212 12.54 8.08 -2.32
N ASP A 213 11.45 8.12 -1.53
CA ASP A 213 11.22 9.14 -0.49
C ASP A 213 10.95 8.55 0.90
N LEU A 214 10.60 7.26 0.97
CA LEU A 214 10.21 6.63 2.22
C LEU A 214 10.99 5.34 2.47
N GLU A 215 11.31 5.12 3.73
CA GLU A 215 11.72 3.85 4.28
C GLU A 215 10.57 3.30 5.14
N ILE A 216 10.18 2.04 4.89
CA ILE A 216 9.12 1.35 5.62
C ILE A 216 9.70 0.06 6.18
N ILE A 217 9.56 -0.16 7.46
CA ILE A 217 10.08 -1.34 8.15
C ILE A 217 8.92 -2.28 8.46
N LEU A 218 9.01 -3.52 8.00
CA LEU A 218 8.03 -4.58 8.27
C LEU A 218 8.60 -5.54 9.32
N TYR A 219 7.85 -5.79 10.35
CA TYR A 219 8.13 -6.75 11.41
C TYR A 219 7.22 -7.96 11.22
N LEU A 220 7.81 -9.11 10.96
CA LEU A 220 7.09 -10.32 10.56
C LEU A 220 7.28 -11.42 11.60
N ASP A 221 6.25 -12.22 11.81
CA ASP A 221 6.40 -13.44 12.61
C ASP A 221 7.12 -14.56 11.83
N THR A 222 7.35 -15.69 12.46
CA THR A 222 8.02 -16.86 11.86
C THR A 222 7.28 -17.47 10.67
N ASN A 223 6.02 -17.09 10.44
CA ASN A 223 5.22 -17.46 9.28
C ASN A 223 5.14 -16.31 8.24
N HIS A 224 5.99 -15.32 8.37
CA HIS A 224 6.03 -14.10 7.55
C HIS A 224 4.70 -13.32 7.53
N ARG A 225 3.91 -13.38 8.62
CA ARG A 225 2.72 -12.53 8.78
C ARG A 225 3.12 -11.17 9.33
N LEU A 226 2.50 -10.13 8.80
CA LEU A 226 2.73 -8.77 9.25
C LEU A 226 2.22 -8.59 10.69
N MET A 227 3.13 -8.28 11.60
CA MET A 227 2.84 -8.00 12.99
C MET A 227 2.94 -6.51 13.33
N ARG A 228 3.86 -5.82 12.67
CA ARG A 228 4.07 -4.38 12.81
C ARG A 228 4.63 -3.81 11.52
N LEU A 229 4.32 -2.54 11.25
CA LEU A 229 4.90 -1.73 10.18
C LEU A 229 5.24 -0.36 10.75
N GLU A 230 6.37 0.18 10.35
CA GLU A 230 6.79 1.52 10.74
C GLU A 230 7.19 2.34 9.52
N VAL A 231 6.80 3.61 9.52
CA VAL A 231 7.30 4.65 8.60
C VAL A 231 7.93 5.74 9.45
N PRO A 232 9.23 5.65 9.79
CA PRO A 232 9.86 6.52 10.79
C PRO A 232 9.76 8.01 10.43
N SER A 233 9.98 8.36 9.16
CA SER A 233 9.93 9.75 8.67
C SER A 233 8.53 10.39 8.82
N ALA A 234 7.48 9.58 8.73
CA ALA A 234 6.09 10.01 8.88
C ALA A 234 5.55 9.80 10.31
N LYS A 235 6.35 9.20 11.21
CA LYS A 235 5.94 8.81 12.59
C LYS A 235 4.69 7.92 12.61
N VAL A 236 4.48 7.13 11.56
CA VAL A 236 3.39 6.18 11.46
C VAL A 236 3.87 4.83 11.98
N VAL A 237 3.06 4.23 12.83
CA VAL A 237 3.25 2.87 13.32
C VAL A 237 1.92 2.14 13.18
N VAL A 238 1.97 0.95 12.58
CA VAL A 238 0.80 0.07 12.42
C VAL A 238 1.09 -1.22 13.16
N VAL A 239 0.20 -1.61 14.06
CA VAL A 239 0.41 -2.78 14.94
C VAL A 239 -0.76 -3.72 14.83
N ARG A 240 -0.45 -5.02 14.67
CA ARG A 240 -1.46 -6.08 14.69
C ARG A 240 -1.98 -6.30 16.11
N GLU A 241 -3.33 -6.35 16.23
CA GLU A 241 -4.05 -6.64 17.48
C GLU A 241 -4.22 -8.15 17.71
#